data_dce39d7330c374830d6a583fba951651
#
_entry.id   dce39d7330c374830d6a583fba951651
#
_cell.length_a   1.000
_cell.length_b   1.000
_cell.length_c   1.000
_cell.angle_alpha   90.00
_cell.angle_beta   90.00
_cell.angle_gamma   90.00
#
_symmetry.space_group_name_H-M   'P 1'
#
loop_
_entity.id
_entity.type
_entity.pdbx_description
1 polymer ?
#
loop_
_entity_poly.entity_id
_entity_poly.type
_entity_poly.pdbx_seq_one_letter_code
_entity_poly.pdbx_strand_id
1 'polypeptide(L)'
;MPEIKRFKLILSLILLLLPAYFLQAQPIQAEPIQAQPKHELLSEMPPANQRRPEQTFLTFPEWFIVYISADYAQVLKQNRPSDFPYFGYIWQFWQAYAKVYALTKDRYPLNLGYHVMIMVIGISTTVELTLKGLYENSWGKWTEQLAAEPTSEDVFAANTAQAYVDFIKVYPWYQFDFGASLQQLWFQTSWWGHHWLRKWERKIILTKEYGFKAVYAWLIKKLTLLSYGEESAFTLIWVDTVPHSLLSVHPDLKVLKQVDSKSQWVLLKRYDAFKDEALLLAQAGLQFHQIAGNQTDILLSFIAPCAWQKDVAHASILFKQPILIEPTKTRIAISVPVGHLSQVLNELSRQGLRIEHIYDY
;
A
#
# COMPACT_ATOMS: atom_id res chain seq x y z
N MET A 1 -28.10 19.12 -17.24
CA MET A 1 -28.09 19.72 -15.90
C MET A 1 -28.47 18.81 -14.73
N PRO A 2 -29.18 17.68 -14.86
CA PRO A 2 -29.43 16.79 -13.69
C PRO A 2 -28.22 15.98 -13.23
N GLU A 3 -27.27 15.66 -14.10
CA GLU A 3 -26.07 14.88 -13.76
C GLU A 3 -25.07 15.62 -12.89
N ILE A 4 -24.87 16.93 -13.11
CA ILE A 4 -23.99 17.78 -12.27
C ILE A 4 -24.53 17.89 -10.84
N LYS A 5 -25.85 17.91 -10.66
CA LYS A 5 -26.48 17.90 -9.33
C LYS A 5 -26.32 16.57 -8.62
N ARG A 6 -26.40 15.44 -9.34
CA ARG A 6 -26.15 14.10 -8.80
C ARG A 6 -24.68 13.89 -8.41
N PHE A 7 -23.76 14.36 -9.23
CA PHE A 7 -22.33 14.31 -8.93
C PHE A 7 -21.96 15.15 -7.71
N LYS A 8 -22.52 16.38 -7.58
CA LYS A 8 -22.36 17.21 -6.38
C LYS A 8 -22.97 16.55 -5.14
N LEU A 9 -24.10 15.87 -5.27
CA LEU A 9 -24.75 15.16 -4.17
C LEU A 9 -23.91 13.97 -3.70
N ILE A 10 -23.36 13.18 -4.61
CA ILE A 10 -22.50 12.04 -4.29
C ILE A 10 -21.19 12.52 -3.64
N LEU A 11 -20.58 13.57 -4.19
CA LEU A 11 -19.35 14.16 -3.62
C LEU A 11 -19.63 14.78 -2.23
N SER A 12 -20.79 15.42 -2.04
CA SER A 12 -21.23 15.95 -0.74
C SER A 12 -21.55 14.82 0.26
N LEU A 13 -22.12 13.71 -0.19
CA LEU A 13 -22.35 12.54 0.66
C LEU A 13 -21.03 11.88 1.11
N ILE A 14 -20.06 11.75 0.21
CA ILE A 14 -18.73 11.23 0.54
C ILE A 14 -18.03 12.17 1.52
N LEU A 15 -18.09 13.49 1.31
CA LEU A 15 -17.52 14.50 2.20
C LEU A 15 -18.24 14.61 3.55
N LEU A 16 -19.54 14.30 3.62
CA LEU A 16 -20.33 14.30 4.85
C LEU A 16 -20.22 12.98 5.64
N LEU A 17 -20.03 11.85 4.97
CA LEU A 17 -19.87 10.55 5.62
C LEU A 17 -18.47 10.36 6.24
N LEU A 18 -17.44 10.98 5.67
CA LEU A 18 -16.08 10.93 6.21
C LEU A 18 -15.97 11.47 7.64
N PRO A 19 -16.44 12.69 7.98
CA PRO A 19 -16.35 13.20 9.34
C PRO A 19 -17.26 12.44 10.35
N ALA A 20 -18.45 12.03 9.92
CA ALA A 20 -19.37 11.28 10.79
C ALA A 20 -18.82 9.89 11.16
N TYR A 21 -18.07 9.25 10.25
CA TYR A 21 -17.41 7.97 10.50
C TYR A 21 -16.22 8.12 11.45
N PHE A 22 -15.37 9.13 11.25
CA PHE A 22 -14.24 9.40 12.14
C PHE A 22 -14.69 9.82 13.55
N LEU A 23 -15.85 10.47 13.70
CA LEU A 23 -16.43 10.83 14.99
C LEU A 23 -17.09 9.64 15.72
N GLN A 24 -17.51 8.60 15.01
CA GLN A 24 -18.11 7.39 15.57
C GLN A 24 -17.15 6.23 15.81
N ALA A 25 -15.92 6.31 15.28
CA ALA A 25 -14.88 5.33 15.57
C ALA A 25 -14.35 5.52 17.00
N GLN A 26 -15.21 5.23 17.99
CA GLN A 26 -14.73 4.97 19.34
C GLN A 26 -13.78 3.76 19.29
N PRO A 27 -12.72 3.73 20.09
CA PRO A 27 -11.91 2.52 20.21
C PRO A 27 -12.86 1.39 20.61
N ILE A 28 -13.13 0.50 19.68
CA ILE A 28 -13.94 -0.70 19.94
C ILE A 28 -13.14 -1.48 20.97
N GLN A 29 -13.60 -1.44 22.23
CA GLN A 29 -13.10 -2.36 23.24
C GLN A 29 -13.36 -3.77 22.70
N ALA A 30 -12.27 -4.47 22.39
CA ALA A 30 -12.34 -5.82 21.91
C ALA A 30 -13.04 -6.66 22.96
N GLU A 31 -14.22 -7.19 22.64
CA GLU A 31 -14.81 -8.26 23.45
C GLU A 31 -13.82 -9.44 23.49
N PRO A 32 -13.62 -10.06 24.66
CA PRO A 32 -12.65 -11.14 24.78
C PRO A 32 -13.11 -12.34 23.95
N ILE A 33 -12.37 -12.66 22.91
CA ILE A 33 -12.52 -13.90 22.14
C ILE A 33 -12.22 -15.05 23.12
N GLN A 34 -13.12 -16.02 23.21
CA GLN A 34 -12.93 -17.23 24.03
C GLN A 34 -11.60 -17.91 23.67
N ALA A 35 -10.76 -18.02 24.69
CA ALA A 35 -9.36 -18.43 24.61
C ALA A 35 -9.17 -19.91 24.26
N GLN A 36 -8.29 -20.20 23.29
CA GLN A 36 -7.60 -21.47 23.21
C GLN A 36 -6.30 -21.41 24.04
N PRO A 37 -5.82 -22.53 24.65
CA PRO A 37 -4.85 -22.51 25.77
C PRO A 37 -3.38 -22.40 25.35
N LYS A 38 -2.98 -21.28 24.69
CA LYS A 38 -1.59 -20.87 24.49
C LYS A 38 -1.38 -19.36 24.79
N HIS A 39 -2.20 -18.80 25.65
CA HIS A 39 -2.42 -17.35 25.79
C HIS A 39 -1.50 -16.61 26.77
N GLU A 40 -0.57 -17.26 27.47
CA GLU A 40 0.26 -16.53 28.46
C GLU A 40 1.25 -15.53 27.83
N LEU A 41 1.76 -15.83 26.61
CA LEU A 41 2.75 -14.96 25.95
C LEU A 41 2.12 -13.77 25.20
N LEU A 42 0.84 -13.86 24.81
CA LEU A 42 0.11 -12.73 24.21
C LEU A 42 -0.14 -11.58 25.21
N SER A 43 -0.23 -11.90 26.51
CA SER A 43 -0.43 -10.92 27.57
C SER A 43 0.76 -9.96 27.76
N GLU A 44 1.93 -10.29 27.22
CA GLU A 44 3.13 -9.46 27.30
C GLU A 44 3.28 -8.46 26.13
N MET A 45 2.54 -8.64 25.02
CA MET A 45 2.60 -7.70 23.91
C MET A 45 1.73 -6.47 24.18
N PRO A 46 2.29 -5.23 24.08
CA PRO A 46 1.50 -4.02 24.22
C PRO A 46 0.31 -4.01 23.25
N PRO A 47 -0.91 -3.67 23.70
CA PRO A 47 -2.11 -3.66 22.83
C PRO A 47 -1.94 -2.84 21.55
N ALA A 48 -1.16 -1.77 21.61
CA ALA A 48 -0.85 -0.92 20.44
C ALA A 48 -0.10 -1.66 19.32
N ASN A 49 0.63 -2.75 19.66
CA ASN A 49 1.41 -3.54 18.73
C ASN A 49 0.66 -4.81 18.26
N GLN A 50 -0.53 -5.06 18.80
CA GLN A 50 -1.34 -6.21 18.40
C GLN A 50 -2.20 -5.86 17.21
N ARG A 51 -2.30 -6.79 16.27
CA ARG A 51 -3.17 -6.72 15.10
C ARG A 51 -4.04 -7.97 15.02
N ARG A 52 -5.22 -7.81 14.44
CA ARG A 52 -6.14 -8.94 14.24
C ARG A 52 -5.67 -9.79 13.06
N PRO A 53 -5.80 -11.12 13.10
CA PRO A 53 -5.29 -12.01 12.05
C PRO A 53 -5.85 -11.72 10.64
N GLU A 54 -7.09 -11.22 10.53
CA GLU A 54 -7.68 -10.88 9.24
C GLU A 54 -7.06 -9.64 8.58
N GLN A 55 -6.41 -8.77 9.36
CA GLN A 55 -5.87 -7.51 8.84
C GLN A 55 -4.78 -7.74 7.80
N THR A 56 -3.97 -8.79 7.90
CA THR A 56 -2.98 -9.12 6.87
C THR A 56 -3.63 -9.28 5.48
N PHE A 57 -4.83 -9.86 5.40
CA PHE A 57 -5.55 -10.00 4.14
C PHE A 57 -6.19 -8.69 3.70
N LEU A 58 -6.75 -7.91 4.64
CA LEU A 58 -7.40 -6.64 4.37
C LEU A 58 -6.40 -5.54 3.95
N THR A 59 -5.15 -5.64 4.35
CA THR A 59 -4.07 -4.73 3.91
C THR A 59 -3.75 -4.87 2.42
N PHE A 60 -4.06 -6.01 1.78
CA PHE A 60 -3.80 -6.18 0.34
C PHE A 60 -4.52 -5.14 -0.53
N PRO A 61 -5.85 -4.94 -0.44
CA PRO A 61 -6.51 -3.88 -1.19
C PRO A 61 -6.11 -2.47 -0.74
N GLU A 62 -5.73 -2.26 0.52
CA GLU A 62 -5.17 -0.98 0.96
C GLU A 62 -3.84 -0.68 0.25
N TRP A 63 -2.93 -1.65 0.21
CA TRP A 63 -1.62 -1.53 -0.44
C TRP A 63 -1.71 -1.34 -1.96
N PHE A 64 -2.88 -1.53 -2.52
CA PHE A 64 -3.12 -1.35 -3.95
C PHE A 64 -2.84 0.09 -4.42
N ILE A 65 -2.97 1.09 -3.53
CA ILE A 65 -2.56 2.47 -3.81
C ILE A 65 -1.07 2.54 -4.17
N VAL A 66 -0.23 1.80 -3.46
CA VAL A 66 1.22 1.75 -3.71
C VAL A 66 1.49 1.12 -5.08
N TYR A 67 0.80 0.01 -5.41
CA TYR A 67 0.95 -0.65 -6.70
C TYR A 67 0.55 0.25 -7.87
N ILE A 68 -0.64 0.86 -7.80
CA ILE A 68 -1.12 1.78 -8.84
C ILE A 68 -0.14 2.95 -9.02
N SER A 69 0.32 3.53 -7.92
CA SER A 69 1.24 4.68 -7.97
C SER A 69 2.60 4.30 -8.54
N ALA A 70 3.13 3.11 -8.18
CA ALA A 70 4.40 2.61 -8.71
C ALA A 70 4.32 2.36 -10.22
N ASP A 71 3.26 1.69 -10.64
CA ASP A 71 3.03 1.39 -12.06
C ASP A 71 2.78 2.69 -12.86
N TYR A 72 2.06 3.66 -12.28
CA TYR A 72 1.86 4.98 -12.90
C TYR A 72 3.18 5.75 -13.05
N ALA A 73 4.00 5.79 -12.00
CA ALA A 73 5.31 6.43 -12.06
C ALA A 73 6.23 5.79 -13.12
N GLN A 74 6.18 4.46 -13.26
CA GLN A 74 6.92 3.73 -14.29
C GLN A 74 6.44 4.11 -15.69
N VAL A 75 5.13 4.19 -15.92
CA VAL A 75 4.56 4.64 -17.21
C VAL A 75 5.00 6.06 -17.53
N LEU A 76 4.92 6.99 -16.58
CA LEU A 76 5.34 8.38 -16.82
C LEU A 76 6.82 8.54 -17.19
N LYS A 77 7.67 7.61 -16.77
CA LYS A 77 9.12 7.62 -17.11
C LYS A 77 9.42 7.08 -18.50
N GLN A 78 8.62 6.16 -19.01
CA GLN A 78 8.92 5.37 -20.20
C GLN A 78 7.96 5.66 -21.36
N ASN A 79 6.76 6.08 -21.04
CA ASN A 79 5.64 6.24 -21.95
C ASN A 79 4.91 7.56 -21.67
N ARG A 80 3.73 7.70 -22.25
CA ARG A 80 2.88 8.87 -22.07
C ARG A 80 1.81 8.63 -20.99
N PRO A 81 1.32 9.67 -20.30
CA PRO A 81 0.23 9.52 -19.34
C PRO A 81 -1.02 8.82 -19.90
N SER A 82 -1.33 9.03 -21.20
CA SER A 82 -2.48 8.35 -21.86
C SER A 82 -2.30 6.86 -22.06
N ASP A 83 -1.09 6.31 -21.91
CA ASP A 83 -0.83 4.87 -22.04
C ASP A 83 -1.13 4.10 -20.74
N PHE A 84 -1.40 4.80 -19.64
CA PHE A 84 -1.71 4.15 -18.37
C PHE A 84 -3.12 3.54 -18.40
N PRO A 85 -3.29 2.26 -18.01
CA PRO A 85 -4.57 1.55 -18.09
C PRO A 85 -5.49 1.87 -16.89
N TYR A 86 -5.93 3.12 -16.74
CA TYR A 86 -6.72 3.64 -15.62
C TYR A 86 -7.90 2.75 -15.24
N PHE A 87 -8.75 2.41 -16.19
CA PHE A 87 -9.97 1.61 -15.94
C PHE A 87 -9.65 0.16 -15.58
N GLY A 88 -8.55 -0.37 -16.11
CA GLY A 88 -8.05 -1.71 -15.76
C GLY A 88 -7.68 -1.79 -14.27
N TYR A 89 -7.02 -0.76 -13.73
CA TYR A 89 -6.67 -0.70 -12.31
C TYR A 89 -7.88 -0.53 -11.39
N ILE A 90 -8.88 0.25 -11.80
CA ILE A 90 -10.16 0.33 -11.07
C ILE A 90 -10.78 -1.06 -10.95
N TRP A 91 -10.85 -1.78 -12.06
CA TRP A 91 -11.40 -3.14 -12.08
C TRP A 91 -10.59 -4.10 -11.20
N GLN A 92 -9.26 -4.06 -11.28
CA GLN A 92 -8.39 -4.91 -10.48
C GLN A 92 -8.51 -4.64 -8.97
N PHE A 93 -8.65 -3.37 -8.57
CA PHE A 93 -8.86 -3.02 -7.16
C PHE A 93 -10.12 -3.69 -6.61
N TRP A 94 -11.24 -3.55 -7.30
CA TRP A 94 -12.50 -4.12 -6.83
C TRP A 94 -12.52 -5.65 -6.88
N GLN A 95 -11.87 -6.26 -7.86
CA GLN A 95 -11.67 -7.71 -7.89
C GLN A 95 -10.80 -8.19 -6.71
N ALA A 96 -9.72 -7.48 -6.39
CA ALA A 96 -8.86 -7.81 -5.26
C ALA A 96 -9.64 -7.74 -3.94
N TYR A 97 -10.39 -6.67 -3.73
CA TYR A 97 -11.23 -6.52 -2.54
C TYR A 97 -12.29 -7.63 -2.45
N ALA A 98 -12.98 -7.95 -3.53
CA ALA A 98 -13.98 -9.03 -3.54
C ALA A 98 -13.37 -10.40 -3.20
N LYS A 99 -12.15 -10.70 -3.70
CA LYS A 99 -11.43 -11.94 -3.37
C LYS A 99 -11.03 -11.99 -1.89
N VAL A 100 -10.47 -10.90 -1.38
CA VAL A 100 -10.09 -10.81 0.03
C VAL A 100 -11.32 -10.93 0.93
N TYR A 101 -12.42 -10.25 0.61
CA TYR A 101 -13.67 -10.37 1.35
C TYR A 101 -14.19 -11.82 1.36
N ALA A 102 -14.18 -12.52 0.22
CA ALA A 102 -14.58 -13.91 0.13
C ALA A 102 -13.69 -14.85 0.97
N LEU A 103 -12.39 -14.56 1.10
CA LEU A 103 -11.45 -15.33 1.92
C LEU A 103 -11.63 -15.11 3.42
N THR A 104 -12.09 -13.91 3.83
CA THR A 104 -12.10 -13.51 5.24
C THR A 104 -13.49 -13.64 5.89
N LYS A 105 -14.57 -13.45 5.13
CA LYS A 105 -15.95 -13.34 5.65
C LYS A 105 -16.44 -14.53 6.50
N ASP A 106 -16.01 -15.75 6.17
CA ASP A 106 -16.44 -16.98 6.84
C ASP A 106 -15.40 -17.49 7.86
N ARG A 107 -14.20 -16.90 7.89
CA ARG A 107 -13.08 -17.33 8.75
C ARG A 107 -12.86 -16.43 9.95
N TYR A 108 -13.21 -15.14 9.81
CA TYR A 108 -12.93 -14.12 10.82
C TYR A 108 -14.17 -13.28 11.12
N PRO A 109 -14.30 -12.73 12.33
CA PRO A 109 -15.31 -11.73 12.64
C PRO A 109 -15.19 -10.52 11.71
N LEU A 110 -16.33 -9.95 11.31
CA LEU A 110 -16.35 -8.79 10.42
C LEU A 110 -15.65 -7.59 11.09
N ASN A 111 -14.57 -7.13 10.47
CA ASN A 111 -13.87 -5.91 10.86
C ASN A 111 -14.48 -4.72 10.08
N LEU A 112 -15.66 -4.27 10.51
CA LEU A 112 -16.43 -3.23 9.83
C LEU A 112 -15.58 -1.96 9.60
N GLY A 113 -14.79 -1.55 10.60
CA GLY A 113 -13.92 -0.37 10.50
C GLY A 113 -12.95 -0.45 9.34
N TYR A 114 -12.26 -1.56 9.23
CA TYR A 114 -11.30 -1.78 8.16
C TYR A 114 -11.96 -1.87 6.78
N HIS A 115 -13.09 -2.57 6.69
CA HIS A 115 -13.85 -2.65 5.43
C HIS A 115 -14.33 -1.27 4.97
N VAL A 116 -14.81 -0.41 5.88
CA VAL A 116 -15.20 0.96 5.52
C VAL A 116 -13.98 1.78 5.04
N MET A 117 -12.83 1.64 5.68
CA MET A 117 -11.60 2.28 5.23
C MET A 117 -11.23 1.85 3.80
N ILE A 118 -11.25 0.55 3.50
CA ILE A 118 -11.00 0.03 2.14
C ILE A 118 -12.04 0.59 1.14
N MET A 119 -13.30 0.67 1.52
CA MET A 119 -14.35 1.25 0.66
C MET A 119 -14.08 2.73 0.36
N VAL A 120 -13.67 3.52 1.35
CA VAL A 120 -13.28 4.93 1.14
C VAL A 120 -12.09 5.03 0.18
N ILE A 121 -11.05 4.22 0.39
CA ILE A 121 -9.90 4.14 -0.51
C ILE A 121 -10.34 3.76 -1.94
N GLY A 122 -11.14 2.71 -2.08
CA GLY A 122 -11.58 2.22 -3.38
C GLY A 122 -12.44 3.22 -4.13
N ILE A 123 -13.36 3.91 -3.46
CA ILE A 123 -14.21 4.93 -4.06
C ILE A 123 -13.36 6.15 -4.48
N SER A 124 -12.49 6.65 -3.61
CA SER A 124 -11.64 7.79 -3.94
C SER A 124 -10.67 7.49 -5.09
N THR A 125 -10.06 6.31 -5.09
CA THR A 125 -9.20 5.83 -6.19
C THR A 125 -10.00 5.66 -7.49
N THR A 126 -11.22 5.13 -7.43
CA THR A 126 -12.10 5.01 -8.60
C THR A 126 -12.43 6.36 -9.20
N VAL A 127 -12.79 7.35 -8.38
CA VAL A 127 -13.06 8.72 -8.83
C VAL A 127 -11.81 9.34 -9.45
N GLU A 128 -10.68 9.26 -8.76
CA GLU A 128 -9.40 9.82 -9.26
C GLU A 128 -9.01 9.22 -10.61
N LEU A 129 -8.95 7.88 -10.70
CA LEU A 129 -8.54 7.20 -11.93
C LEU A 129 -9.55 7.37 -13.07
N THR A 130 -10.85 7.48 -12.76
CA THR A 130 -11.86 7.76 -13.78
C THR A 130 -11.66 9.16 -14.36
N LEU A 131 -11.51 10.19 -13.52
CA LEU A 131 -11.30 11.56 -13.97
C LEU A 131 -9.99 11.71 -14.75
N LYS A 132 -8.90 11.11 -14.24
CA LYS A 132 -7.61 11.06 -14.96
C LYS A 132 -7.73 10.30 -16.28
N GLY A 133 -8.32 9.12 -16.27
CA GLY A 133 -8.46 8.31 -17.49
C GLY A 133 -9.30 8.98 -18.57
N LEU A 134 -10.41 9.62 -18.19
CA LEU A 134 -11.21 10.40 -19.15
C LEU A 134 -10.44 11.59 -19.73
N TYR A 135 -9.71 12.30 -18.87
CA TYR A 135 -8.91 13.46 -19.30
C TYR A 135 -7.73 13.04 -20.17
N GLU A 136 -6.90 12.12 -19.71
CA GLU A 136 -5.67 11.70 -20.41
C GLU A 136 -5.97 10.96 -21.73
N ASN A 137 -7.04 10.17 -21.80
CA ASN A 137 -7.46 9.51 -23.05
C ASN A 137 -8.19 10.43 -24.04
N SER A 138 -8.48 11.67 -23.67
CA SER A 138 -9.12 12.66 -24.56
C SER A 138 -8.19 13.86 -24.80
N TRP A 139 -8.31 14.87 -23.96
CA TRP A 139 -7.56 16.13 -24.11
C TRP A 139 -6.05 15.95 -23.89
N GLY A 140 -5.64 15.16 -22.90
CA GLY A 140 -4.24 14.82 -22.64
C GLY A 140 -3.59 14.20 -23.87
N LYS A 141 -4.21 13.17 -24.45
CA LYS A 141 -3.72 12.48 -25.66
C LYS A 141 -3.63 13.40 -26.87
N TRP A 142 -4.57 14.33 -27.01
CA TRP A 142 -4.50 15.31 -28.09
C TRP A 142 -3.29 16.24 -27.94
N THR A 143 -3.04 16.77 -26.75
CA THR A 143 -1.87 17.64 -26.49
C THR A 143 -0.55 16.87 -26.56
N GLU A 144 -0.52 15.59 -26.18
CA GLU A 144 0.63 14.70 -26.36
C GLU A 144 1.03 14.54 -27.83
N GLN A 145 0.04 14.43 -28.73
CA GLN A 145 0.31 14.31 -30.16
C GLN A 145 0.91 15.59 -30.77
N LEU A 146 0.68 16.75 -30.15
CA LEU A 146 1.26 18.03 -30.57
C LEU A 146 2.71 18.21 -30.07
N ALA A 147 3.15 17.37 -29.11
CA ALA A 147 4.48 17.42 -28.54
C ALA A 147 5.28 16.19 -29.01
N ALA A 148 6.35 16.42 -29.79
CA ALA A 148 7.22 15.32 -30.25
C ALA A 148 8.00 14.69 -29.08
N GLU A 149 8.36 15.49 -28.08
CA GLU A 149 9.16 15.09 -26.93
C GLU A 149 8.47 15.48 -25.61
N PRO A 150 8.77 14.80 -24.50
CA PRO A 150 8.28 15.19 -23.19
C PRO A 150 8.66 16.61 -22.81
N THR A 151 7.73 17.36 -22.28
CA THR A 151 7.99 18.73 -21.78
C THR A 151 8.66 18.69 -20.39
N SER A 152 9.16 19.85 -19.92
CA SER A 152 9.68 19.97 -18.55
C SER A 152 8.64 19.60 -17.49
N GLU A 153 7.38 19.86 -17.79
CA GLU A 153 6.23 19.51 -16.92
C GLU A 153 5.94 18.00 -16.92
N ASP A 154 6.10 17.32 -18.05
CA ASP A 154 5.97 15.86 -18.12
C ASP A 154 7.10 15.18 -17.30
N VAL A 155 8.34 15.66 -17.45
CA VAL A 155 9.49 15.18 -16.67
C VAL A 155 9.28 15.47 -15.17
N PHE A 156 8.80 16.65 -14.84
CA PHE A 156 8.48 17.01 -13.45
C PHE A 156 7.41 16.07 -12.87
N ALA A 157 6.34 15.79 -13.62
CA ALA A 157 5.28 14.88 -13.19
C ALA A 157 5.82 13.47 -12.93
N ALA A 158 6.70 12.94 -13.81
CA ALA A 158 7.33 11.64 -13.63
C ALA A 158 8.20 11.57 -12.37
N ASN A 159 9.00 12.62 -12.12
CA ASN A 159 9.85 12.70 -10.93
C ASN A 159 9.02 12.83 -9.64
N THR A 160 7.98 13.64 -9.66
CA THR A 160 7.06 13.80 -8.51
C THR A 160 6.29 12.52 -8.24
N ALA A 161 5.83 11.81 -9.26
CA ALA A 161 5.18 10.52 -9.11
C ALA A 161 6.12 9.48 -8.47
N GLN A 162 7.39 9.46 -8.87
CA GLN A 162 8.39 8.58 -8.24
C GLN A 162 8.64 8.95 -6.78
N ALA A 163 8.84 10.23 -6.48
CA ALA A 163 9.03 10.71 -5.12
C ALA A 163 7.83 10.38 -4.22
N TYR A 164 6.62 10.47 -4.77
CA TYR A 164 5.40 10.05 -4.07
C TYR A 164 5.40 8.55 -3.78
N VAL A 165 5.76 7.70 -4.75
CA VAL A 165 5.86 6.24 -4.55
C VAL A 165 6.86 5.91 -3.45
N ASP A 166 8.05 6.50 -3.49
CA ASP A 166 9.10 6.23 -2.50
C ASP A 166 8.66 6.68 -1.09
N PHE A 167 7.86 7.74 -1.02
CA PHE A 167 7.29 8.22 0.23
C PHE A 167 6.21 7.27 0.78
N ILE A 168 5.22 6.87 -0.04
CA ILE A 168 4.08 6.07 0.43
C ILE A 168 4.43 4.61 0.75
N LYS A 169 5.61 4.16 0.37
CA LYS A 169 6.18 2.88 0.81
C LYS A 169 6.61 2.88 2.28
N VAL A 170 6.77 4.06 2.89
CA VAL A 170 7.30 4.22 4.25
C VAL A 170 6.36 5.02 5.14
N TYR A 171 5.61 5.95 4.56
CA TYR A 171 4.73 6.87 5.29
C TYR A 171 3.32 6.90 4.72
N PRO A 172 2.31 7.21 5.53
CA PRO A 172 0.95 7.41 5.05
C PRO A 172 0.87 8.51 3.98
N TRP A 173 0.11 8.26 2.93
CA TRP A 173 0.02 9.13 1.75
C TRP A 173 -0.35 10.59 2.07
N TYR A 174 -1.16 10.83 3.10
CA TYR A 174 -1.62 12.17 3.49
C TYR A 174 -0.52 13.01 4.18
N GLN A 175 0.64 12.45 4.44
CA GLN A 175 1.80 13.18 4.96
C GLN A 175 2.70 13.70 3.81
N PHE A 176 2.49 13.28 2.57
CA PHE A 176 3.25 13.77 1.43
C PHE A 176 2.96 15.25 1.18
N ASP A 177 4.01 16.05 0.94
CA ASP A 177 3.89 17.50 0.74
C ASP A 177 3.55 17.84 -0.71
N PHE A 178 2.25 17.70 -1.04
CA PHE A 178 1.71 18.12 -2.33
C PHE A 178 1.80 19.64 -2.53
N GLY A 179 1.81 20.43 -1.45
CA GLY A 179 1.96 21.89 -1.52
C GLY A 179 3.34 22.28 -2.02
N ALA A 180 4.41 21.65 -1.49
CA ALA A 180 5.76 21.83 -2.00
C ALA A 180 5.88 21.40 -3.47
N SER A 181 5.26 20.27 -3.86
CA SER A 181 5.23 19.82 -5.26
C SER A 181 4.53 20.83 -6.17
N LEU A 182 3.43 21.43 -5.72
CA LEU A 182 2.73 22.48 -6.46
C LEU A 182 3.62 23.72 -6.62
N GLN A 183 4.30 24.16 -5.57
CA GLN A 183 5.22 25.29 -5.63
C GLN A 183 6.37 25.01 -6.61
N GLN A 184 6.99 23.85 -6.52
CA GLN A 184 8.09 23.43 -7.41
C GLN A 184 7.65 23.38 -8.87
N LEU A 185 6.46 22.89 -9.18
CA LEU A 185 5.90 22.91 -10.53
C LEU A 185 5.94 24.31 -11.15
N TRP A 186 5.59 25.33 -10.39
CA TRP A 186 5.53 26.70 -10.91
C TRP A 186 6.88 27.40 -10.98
N PHE A 187 7.82 27.08 -10.10
CA PHE A 187 9.12 27.76 -10.03
C PHE A 187 10.25 27.00 -10.73
N GLN A 188 10.15 25.68 -10.89
CA GLN A 188 11.23 24.87 -11.48
C GLN A 188 10.98 24.49 -12.94
N THR A 189 9.75 24.62 -13.46
CA THR A 189 9.47 24.37 -14.88
C THR A 189 9.35 25.68 -15.64
N SER A 190 9.79 25.67 -16.92
CA SER A 190 9.81 26.87 -17.74
C SER A 190 8.39 27.29 -18.16
N TRP A 191 8.17 28.59 -18.31
CA TRP A 191 6.85 29.15 -18.68
C TRP A 191 6.60 29.12 -20.18
N TRP A 192 7.65 29.20 -20.98
CA TRP A 192 7.63 29.32 -22.44
C TRP A 192 8.60 28.32 -23.07
N GLY A 193 8.54 28.20 -24.40
CA GLY A 193 9.42 27.32 -25.17
C GLY A 193 8.65 26.46 -26.17
N HIS A 194 9.34 25.48 -26.74
CA HIS A 194 8.72 24.51 -27.65
C HIS A 194 7.57 23.77 -26.97
N HIS A 195 6.51 23.46 -27.74
CA HIS A 195 5.31 22.76 -27.24
C HIS A 195 4.58 23.50 -26.11
N TRP A 196 4.54 24.85 -26.17
CA TRP A 196 3.95 25.70 -25.13
C TRP A 196 2.51 25.29 -24.74
N LEU A 197 1.70 24.79 -25.70
CA LEU A 197 0.34 24.33 -25.42
C LEU A 197 0.34 23.12 -24.49
N ARG A 198 1.21 22.13 -24.74
CA ARG A 198 1.39 20.95 -23.86
C ARG A 198 1.90 21.38 -22.49
N LYS A 199 2.87 22.28 -22.43
CA LYS A 199 3.43 22.79 -21.16
C LYS A 199 2.36 23.42 -20.29
N TRP A 200 1.56 24.34 -20.85
CA TRP A 200 0.48 24.99 -20.12
C TRP A 200 -0.64 24.03 -19.74
N GLU A 201 -1.00 23.11 -20.61
CA GLU A 201 -1.97 22.06 -20.32
C GLU A 201 -1.50 21.24 -19.11
N ARG A 202 -0.24 20.75 -19.11
CA ARG A 202 0.34 20.01 -17.98
C ARG A 202 0.38 20.85 -16.70
N LYS A 203 0.82 22.10 -16.78
CA LYS A 203 0.81 23.00 -15.60
C LYS A 203 -0.58 23.12 -14.99
N ILE A 204 -1.60 23.32 -15.81
CA ILE A 204 -2.97 23.50 -15.33
C ILE A 204 -3.50 22.21 -14.68
N ILE A 205 -3.32 21.06 -15.34
CA ILE A 205 -3.86 19.80 -14.82
C ILE A 205 -3.13 19.35 -13.54
N LEU A 206 -1.78 19.44 -13.50
CA LEU A 206 -0.99 19.13 -12.33
C LEU A 206 -1.26 20.11 -11.17
N THR A 207 -1.52 21.38 -11.47
CA THR A 207 -1.94 22.36 -10.45
C THR A 207 -3.25 21.94 -9.79
N LYS A 208 -4.24 21.50 -10.59
CA LYS A 208 -5.51 21.00 -10.06
C LYS A 208 -5.29 19.71 -9.24
N GLU A 209 -4.48 18.79 -9.74
CA GLU A 209 -4.20 17.53 -9.07
C GLU A 209 -3.51 17.76 -7.72
N TYR A 210 -2.38 18.46 -7.70
CA TYR A 210 -1.61 18.67 -6.47
C TYR A 210 -2.35 19.58 -5.50
N GLY A 211 -3.06 20.59 -6.00
CA GLY A 211 -3.89 21.47 -5.18
C GLY A 211 -5.01 20.71 -4.48
N PHE A 212 -5.74 19.87 -5.21
CA PHE A 212 -6.78 19.02 -4.61
C PHE A 212 -6.18 18.04 -3.58
N LYS A 213 -5.09 17.35 -3.94
CA LYS A 213 -4.42 16.42 -3.03
C LYS A 213 -3.88 17.11 -1.78
N ALA A 214 -3.35 18.33 -1.88
CA ALA A 214 -2.88 19.09 -0.73
C ALA A 214 -4.02 19.41 0.26
N VAL A 215 -5.16 19.87 -0.24
CA VAL A 215 -6.34 20.16 0.60
C VAL A 215 -6.90 18.88 1.21
N TYR A 216 -7.01 17.80 0.43
CA TYR A 216 -7.53 16.53 0.89
C TYR A 216 -6.60 15.88 1.93
N ALA A 217 -5.29 15.88 1.70
CA ALA A 217 -4.30 15.39 2.63
C ALA A 217 -4.30 16.18 3.96
N TRP A 218 -4.41 17.51 3.89
CA TRP A 218 -4.54 18.34 5.07
C TRP A 218 -5.80 17.99 5.90
N LEU A 219 -6.94 17.76 5.23
CA LEU A 219 -8.18 17.37 5.89
C LEU A 219 -8.03 16.00 6.59
N ILE A 220 -7.51 15.00 5.88
CA ILE A 220 -7.29 13.65 6.44
C ILE A 220 -6.31 13.71 7.61
N LYS A 221 -5.19 14.42 7.48
CA LYS A 221 -4.22 14.60 8.57
C LYS A 221 -4.86 15.18 9.83
N LYS A 222 -5.74 16.18 9.70
CA LYS A 222 -6.47 16.76 10.84
C LYS A 222 -7.42 15.75 11.48
N LEU A 223 -8.15 14.98 10.68
CA LEU A 223 -9.09 13.98 11.18
C LEU A 223 -8.37 12.80 11.84
N THR A 224 -7.27 12.32 11.28
CA THR A 224 -6.48 11.20 11.82
C THR A 224 -5.85 11.57 13.18
N LEU A 225 -5.28 12.76 13.31
CA LEU A 225 -4.70 13.24 14.58
C LEU A 225 -5.74 13.30 15.71
N LEU A 226 -7.02 13.55 15.38
CA LEU A 226 -8.10 13.58 16.36
C LEU A 226 -8.57 12.17 16.77
N SER A 227 -8.31 11.13 15.96
CA SER A 227 -8.94 9.81 16.12
C SER A 227 -7.98 8.69 16.55
N TYR A 228 -6.74 8.65 16.06
CA TYR A 228 -5.89 7.45 16.17
C TYR A 228 -4.50 7.69 16.78
N GLY A 229 -4.10 8.92 17.04
CA GLY A 229 -2.72 9.21 17.44
C GLY A 229 -1.71 8.95 16.30
N GLU A 230 -0.42 8.87 16.64
CA GLU A 230 0.64 8.57 15.68
C GLU A 230 0.73 7.05 15.43
N GLU A 231 0.72 6.64 14.17
CA GLU A 231 0.96 5.23 13.82
C GLU A 231 2.41 4.85 14.11
N SER A 232 2.60 3.64 14.70
CA SER A 232 3.95 3.11 14.93
C SER A 232 4.64 2.84 13.59
N ALA A 233 5.87 3.32 13.44
CA ALA A 233 6.73 3.02 12.30
C ALA A 233 7.35 1.60 12.36
N PHE A 234 7.06 0.84 13.40
CA PHE A 234 7.65 -0.47 13.66
C PHE A 234 6.58 -1.52 13.92
N THR A 235 6.87 -2.74 13.48
CA THR A 235 6.11 -3.96 13.77
C THR A 235 6.90 -4.81 14.78
N LEU A 236 6.25 -5.20 15.84
CA LEU A 236 6.82 -6.10 16.84
C LEU A 236 6.68 -7.55 16.39
N ILE A 237 7.79 -8.26 16.33
CA ILE A 237 7.85 -9.69 15.98
C ILE A 237 8.43 -10.51 17.14
N TRP A 238 8.01 -11.76 17.24
CA TRP A 238 8.66 -12.79 18.03
C TRP A 238 9.40 -13.74 17.09
N VAL A 239 10.70 -13.85 17.28
CA VAL A 239 11.61 -14.59 16.39
C VAL A 239 12.68 -15.31 17.21
N ASP A 240 13.36 -16.28 16.63
CA ASP A 240 14.54 -16.89 17.23
C ASP A 240 15.59 -15.83 17.60
N THR A 241 16.47 -16.16 18.56
CA THR A 241 17.51 -15.24 19.02
C THR A 241 18.40 -14.76 17.86
N VAL A 242 18.38 -13.47 17.58
CA VAL A 242 19.17 -12.84 16.52
C VAL A 242 20.65 -12.85 16.92
N PRO A 243 21.55 -13.40 16.09
CA PRO A 243 22.97 -13.42 16.38
C PRO A 243 23.55 -12.00 16.51
N HIS A 244 24.48 -11.82 17.44
CA HIS A 244 25.15 -10.52 17.67
C HIS A 244 25.85 -9.98 16.40
N SER A 245 26.38 -10.87 15.57
CA SER A 245 26.98 -10.53 14.28
C SER A 245 25.98 -9.88 13.33
N LEU A 246 24.69 -10.27 13.35
CA LEU A 246 23.66 -9.66 12.52
C LEU A 246 23.24 -8.29 13.05
N LEU A 247 23.10 -8.17 14.38
CA LEU A 247 22.77 -6.88 15.03
C LEU A 247 23.84 -5.82 14.83
N SER A 248 25.12 -6.21 14.78
CA SER A 248 26.23 -5.27 14.55
C SER A 248 26.27 -4.70 13.14
N VAL A 249 25.78 -5.46 12.16
CA VAL A 249 25.72 -5.01 10.75
C VAL A 249 24.41 -4.29 10.43
N HIS A 250 23.34 -4.61 11.16
CA HIS A 250 22.00 -4.03 10.97
C HIS A 250 21.51 -3.35 12.25
N PRO A 251 21.98 -2.15 12.57
CA PRO A 251 21.64 -1.44 13.80
C PRO A 251 20.17 -1.01 13.89
N ASP A 252 19.44 -1.08 12.77
CA ASP A 252 17.99 -0.82 12.72
C ASP A 252 17.15 -1.92 13.38
N LEU A 253 17.68 -3.15 13.48
CA LEU A 253 17.05 -4.25 14.20
C LEU A 253 17.15 -4.01 15.72
N LYS A 254 16.01 -3.69 16.35
CA LYS A 254 15.95 -3.36 17.77
C LYS A 254 15.40 -4.53 18.57
N VAL A 255 16.28 -5.23 19.30
CA VAL A 255 15.86 -6.23 20.28
C VAL A 255 15.26 -5.53 21.49
N LEU A 256 14.01 -5.85 21.82
CA LEU A 256 13.31 -5.27 22.98
C LEU A 256 13.49 -6.12 24.24
N LYS A 257 13.29 -7.44 24.12
CA LYS A 257 13.27 -8.35 25.27
C LYS A 257 13.60 -9.77 24.84
N GLN A 258 14.37 -10.47 25.63
CA GLN A 258 14.51 -11.93 25.53
C GLN A 258 13.24 -12.58 26.07
N VAL A 259 12.65 -13.50 25.32
CA VAL A 259 11.47 -14.26 25.74
C VAL A 259 11.89 -15.50 26.51
N ASP A 260 12.82 -16.25 25.91
CA ASP A 260 13.45 -17.43 26.51
C ASP A 260 14.91 -17.58 26.03
N SER A 261 15.58 -18.70 26.32
CA SER A 261 16.98 -18.88 25.92
C SER A 261 17.22 -18.94 24.40
N LYS A 262 16.16 -19.05 23.59
CA LYS A 262 16.25 -19.29 22.14
C LYS A 262 15.48 -18.28 21.31
N SER A 263 14.67 -17.42 21.93
CA SER A 263 13.79 -16.50 21.20
C SER A 263 13.65 -15.13 21.88
N GLN A 264 13.31 -14.11 21.08
CA GLN A 264 13.27 -12.73 21.53
C GLN A 264 12.23 -11.88 20.76
N TRP A 265 11.82 -10.79 21.38
CA TRP A 265 11.02 -9.74 20.74
C TRP A 265 11.93 -8.76 20.02
N VAL A 266 11.64 -8.52 18.73
CA VAL A 266 12.38 -7.61 17.87
C VAL A 266 11.42 -6.64 17.20
N LEU A 267 11.82 -5.37 17.07
CA LEU A 267 11.13 -4.38 16.25
C LEU A 267 11.75 -4.37 14.86
N LEU A 268 10.90 -4.59 13.85
CA LEU A 268 11.21 -4.37 12.43
C LEU A 268 10.51 -3.12 11.93
N LYS A 269 11.08 -2.47 10.93
CA LYS A 269 10.39 -1.37 10.22
C LYS A 269 9.14 -1.89 9.54
N ARG A 270 8.09 -1.08 9.53
CA ARG A 270 6.83 -1.40 8.85
C ARG A 270 6.91 -1.15 7.34
N TYR A 271 5.85 -1.55 6.67
CA TYR A 271 5.59 -1.29 5.27
C TYR A 271 6.61 -1.98 4.33
N ASP A 272 7.14 -1.28 3.35
CA ASP A 272 8.02 -1.88 2.34
C ASP A 272 9.32 -2.43 2.94
N ALA A 273 9.87 -1.79 3.97
CA ALA A 273 11.09 -2.21 4.63
C ALA A 273 10.95 -3.55 5.39
N PHE A 274 9.73 -3.88 5.85
CA PHE A 274 9.48 -5.13 6.58
C PHE A 274 9.91 -6.37 5.79
N LYS A 275 9.63 -6.41 4.48
CA LYS A 275 9.98 -7.57 3.64
C LYS A 275 11.49 -7.80 3.56
N ASP A 276 12.28 -6.71 3.50
CA ASP A 276 13.73 -6.79 3.38
C ASP A 276 14.37 -7.25 4.70
N GLU A 277 13.89 -6.72 5.83
CA GLU A 277 14.32 -7.13 7.16
C GLU A 277 13.88 -8.57 7.48
N ALA A 278 12.65 -8.96 7.11
CA ALA A 278 12.17 -10.32 7.27
C ALA A 278 12.97 -11.33 6.42
N LEU A 279 13.30 -10.96 5.17
CA LEU A 279 14.13 -11.79 4.29
C LEU A 279 15.54 -11.96 4.87
N LEU A 280 16.12 -10.89 5.42
CA LEU A 280 17.41 -10.94 6.10
C LEU A 280 17.41 -11.96 7.27
N LEU A 281 16.39 -11.89 8.12
CA LEU A 281 16.24 -12.85 9.25
C LEU A 281 16.05 -14.28 8.75
N ALA A 282 15.24 -14.48 7.71
CA ALA A 282 15.01 -15.78 7.08
C ALA A 282 16.31 -16.37 6.49
N GLN A 283 17.12 -15.55 5.82
CA GLN A 283 18.42 -15.96 5.27
C GLN A 283 19.44 -16.31 6.37
N ALA A 284 19.34 -15.68 7.53
CA ALA A 284 20.11 -16.05 8.72
C ALA A 284 19.61 -17.33 9.40
N GLY A 285 18.56 -17.97 8.88
CA GLY A 285 18.01 -19.23 9.38
C GLY A 285 17.06 -19.07 10.58
N LEU A 286 16.65 -17.84 10.91
CA LEU A 286 15.79 -17.58 12.06
C LEU A 286 14.32 -17.84 11.71
N GLN A 287 13.57 -18.42 12.66
CA GLN A 287 12.15 -18.71 12.50
C GLN A 287 11.29 -17.63 13.16
N PHE A 288 10.19 -17.28 12.49
CA PHE A 288 9.18 -16.39 13.04
C PHE A 288 8.18 -17.20 13.85
N HIS A 289 7.87 -16.75 15.07
CA HIS A 289 6.86 -17.34 15.94
C HIS A 289 5.58 -16.50 15.96
N GLN A 290 5.73 -15.17 15.81
CA GLN A 290 4.62 -14.24 15.82
C GLN A 290 4.98 -12.93 15.10
N ILE A 291 4.00 -12.34 14.42
CA ILE A 291 4.12 -11.03 13.76
C ILE A 291 2.94 -10.16 14.21
N ALA A 292 3.19 -9.06 14.90
CA ALA A 292 2.16 -8.15 15.43
C ALA A 292 1.01 -8.86 16.15
N GLY A 293 1.29 -9.89 16.93
CA GLY A 293 0.28 -10.70 17.61
C GLY A 293 -0.28 -11.87 16.79
N ASN A 294 -0.05 -11.90 15.48
CA ASN A 294 -0.51 -12.97 14.61
C ASN A 294 0.44 -14.19 14.65
N GLN A 295 -0.10 -15.36 14.99
CA GLN A 295 0.59 -16.67 14.99
C GLN A 295 0.02 -17.61 13.91
N THR A 296 -0.98 -17.15 13.15
CA THR A 296 -1.66 -17.94 12.13
C THR A 296 -1.04 -17.69 10.77
N ASP A 297 -1.86 -17.33 9.79
CA ASP A 297 -1.42 -17.08 8.42
C ASP A 297 -1.06 -15.60 8.21
N ILE A 298 -0.02 -15.34 7.42
CA ILE A 298 0.32 -14.03 6.90
C ILE A 298 0.20 -14.03 5.38
N LEU A 299 -0.28 -12.92 4.83
CA LEU A 299 -0.34 -12.72 3.40
C LEU A 299 1.01 -12.22 2.88
N LEU A 300 1.45 -12.76 1.75
CA LEU A 300 2.66 -12.36 1.03
C LEU A 300 2.35 -12.25 -0.46
N SER A 301 2.89 -11.25 -1.13
CA SER A 301 2.86 -11.14 -2.59
C SER A 301 4.26 -11.18 -3.19
N PHE A 302 4.36 -11.81 -4.35
CA PHE A 302 5.57 -11.84 -5.17
C PHE A 302 5.24 -11.73 -6.65
N ILE A 303 6.23 -11.33 -7.45
CA ILE A 303 6.11 -11.19 -8.88
C ILE A 303 6.78 -12.36 -9.58
N ALA A 304 6.05 -12.98 -10.50
CA ALA A 304 6.53 -14.09 -11.31
C ALA A 304 6.17 -13.88 -12.80
N PRO A 305 6.85 -14.57 -13.73
CA PRO A 305 6.39 -14.67 -15.12
C PRO A 305 4.98 -15.28 -15.20
N CYS A 306 4.17 -14.87 -16.18
CA CYS A 306 2.80 -15.40 -16.35
C CYS A 306 2.77 -16.92 -16.52
N ALA A 307 3.82 -17.52 -17.08
CA ALA A 307 3.96 -18.97 -17.27
C ALA A 307 4.33 -19.72 -15.97
N TRP A 308 4.56 -19.01 -14.85
CA TRP A 308 4.92 -19.63 -13.60
C TRP A 308 3.72 -20.42 -13.01
N GLN A 309 3.91 -21.71 -12.75
CA GLN A 309 2.86 -22.62 -12.27
C GLN A 309 3.35 -23.56 -11.15
N LYS A 310 4.49 -23.23 -10.54
CA LYS A 310 5.02 -24.06 -9.44
C LYS A 310 4.19 -23.89 -8.17
N ASP A 311 4.16 -24.90 -7.36
CA ASP A 311 3.69 -24.81 -5.98
C ASP A 311 4.81 -24.27 -5.09
N VAL A 312 4.42 -23.59 -4.01
CA VAL A 312 5.33 -23.13 -2.95
C VAL A 312 5.04 -23.97 -1.72
N ALA A 313 6.07 -24.67 -1.22
CA ALA A 313 5.92 -25.52 -0.05
C ALA A 313 5.44 -24.69 1.16
N HIS A 314 4.55 -25.25 1.94
CA HIS A 314 3.98 -24.59 3.14
C HIS A 314 3.20 -23.28 2.85
N ALA A 315 2.78 -23.03 1.61
CA ALA A 315 1.98 -21.86 1.25
C ALA A 315 0.77 -22.25 0.39
N SER A 316 -0.28 -21.46 0.49
CA SER A 316 -1.47 -21.61 -0.34
C SER A 316 -1.60 -20.41 -1.30
N ILE A 317 -1.66 -20.68 -2.61
CA ILE A 317 -1.91 -19.63 -3.60
C ILE A 317 -3.37 -19.18 -3.45
N LEU A 318 -3.57 -17.91 -3.13
CA LEU A 318 -4.90 -17.34 -2.97
C LEU A 318 -5.47 -16.83 -4.29
N PHE A 319 -4.67 -16.05 -5.02
CA PHE A 319 -5.03 -15.54 -6.33
C PHE A 319 -3.83 -15.02 -7.11
N LYS A 320 -4.02 -14.89 -8.42
CA LYS A 320 -3.07 -14.29 -9.36
C LYS A 320 -3.69 -13.05 -9.98
N GLN A 321 -2.88 -12.01 -10.15
CA GLN A 321 -3.29 -10.73 -10.72
C GLN A 321 -2.28 -10.26 -11.75
N PRO A 322 -2.68 -10.04 -13.04
CA PRO A 322 -1.76 -9.57 -14.06
C PRO A 322 -1.26 -8.15 -13.74
N ILE A 323 0.00 -7.86 -14.06
CA ILE A 323 0.54 -6.49 -14.00
C ILE A 323 0.21 -5.82 -15.32
N LEU A 324 -0.69 -4.83 -15.30
CA LEU A 324 -1.27 -4.27 -16.52
C LEU A 324 -0.27 -3.55 -17.42
N ILE A 325 0.79 -2.99 -16.84
CA ILE A 325 1.87 -2.32 -17.59
C ILE A 325 3.00 -3.26 -18.01
N GLU A 326 3.04 -4.49 -17.46
CA GLU A 326 3.98 -5.53 -17.79
C GLU A 326 3.26 -6.88 -18.02
N PRO A 327 2.59 -7.09 -19.17
CA PRO A 327 1.72 -8.26 -19.39
C PRO A 327 2.41 -9.62 -19.29
N THR A 328 3.73 -9.66 -19.33
CA THR A 328 4.53 -10.89 -19.16
C THR A 328 4.69 -11.31 -17.71
N LYS A 329 4.29 -10.47 -16.76
CA LYS A 329 4.41 -10.68 -15.33
C LYS A 329 3.05 -10.72 -14.63
N THR A 330 3.00 -11.45 -13.53
CA THR A 330 1.82 -11.56 -12.67
C THR A 330 2.21 -11.41 -11.21
N ARG A 331 1.39 -10.72 -10.45
CA ARG A 331 1.44 -10.68 -8.99
C ARG A 331 0.72 -11.89 -8.45
N ILE A 332 1.38 -12.65 -7.58
CA ILE A 332 0.82 -13.84 -6.95
C ILE A 332 0.73 -13.57 -5.46
N ALA A 333 -0.47 -13.68 -4.92
CA ALA A 333 -0.74 -13.58 -3.49
C ALA A 333 -0.86 -14.98 -2.89
N ILE A 334 -0.09 -15.23 -1.83
CA ILE A 334 -0.07 -16.49 -1.09
C ILE A 334 -0.35 -16.25 0.38
N SER A 335 -0.98 -17.24 1.02
CA SER A 335 -1.10 -17.35 2.48
C SER A 335 -0.03 -18.27 3.00
N VAL A 336 0.68 -17.83 4.01
CA VAL A 336 1.82 -18.56 4.61
C VAL A 336 1.63 -18.62 6.13
N PRO A 337 1.64 -19.78 6.78
CA PRO A 337 1.70 -19.84 8.22
C PRO A 337 2.97 -19.12 8.74
N VAL A 338 2.82 -18.27 9.74
CA VAL A 338 3.93 -17.47 10.29
C VAL A 338 5.15 -18.33 10.62
N GLY A 339 4.96 -19.53 11.21
CA GLY A 339 6.04 -20.46 11.52
C GLY A 339 6.80 -21.03 10.31
N HIS A 340 6.26 -20.91 9.11
CA HIS A 340 6.91 -21.33 7.85
C HIS A 340 7.37 -20.17 6.99
N LEU A 341 7.18 -18.92 7.43
CA LEU A 341 7.50 -17.72 6.65
C LEU A 341 8.97 -17.73 6.18
N SER A 342 9.93 -18.03 7.06
CA SER A 342 11.36 -18.08 6.72
C SER A 342 11.67 -19.09 5.62
N GLN A 343 11.03 -20.25 5.65
CA GLN A 343 11.23 -21.30 4.64
C GLN A 343 10.71 -20.86 3.29
N VAL A 344 9.51 -20.25 3.26
CA VAL A 344 8.88 -19.72 2.04
C VAL A 344 9.70 -18.57 1.44
N LEU A 345 10.15 -17.62 2.26
CA LEU A 345 10.99 -16.51 1.81
C LEU A 345 12.28 -17.01 1.16
N ASN A 346 12.95 -17.98 1.78
CA ASN A 346 14.17 -18.59 1.24
C ASN A 346 13.91 -19.39 -0.04
N GLU A 347 12.76 -20.07 -0.15
CA GLU A 347 12.37 -20.78 -1.36
C GLU A 347 12.13 -19.85 -2.54
N LEU A 348 11.32 -18.80 -2.34
CA LEU A 348 11.04 -17.78 -3.36
C LEU A 348 12.34 -17.09 -3.83
N SER A 349 13.20 -16.73 -2.88
CA SER A 349 14.50 -16.12 -3.18
C SER A 349 15.41 -17.05 -4.01
N ARG A 350 15.48 -18.36 -3.67
CA ARG A 350 16.24 -19.36 -4.45
C ARG A 350 15.69 -19.57 -5.86
N GLN A 351 14.37 -19.37 -6.05
CA GLN A 351 13.75 -19.40 -7.38
C GLN A 351 13.99 -18.12 -8.18
N GLY A 352 14.65 -17.11 -7.63
CA GLY A 352 14.87 -15.79 -8.25
C GLY A 352 13.59 -14.97 -8.38
N LEU A 353 12.55 -15.27 -7.59
CA LEU A 353 11.30 -14.55 -7.57
C LEU A 353 11.40 -13.29 -6.68
N ARG A 354 10.87 -12.18 -7.18
CA ARG A 354 10.89 -10.92 -6.44
C ARG A 354 9.73 -10.89 -5.45
N ILE A 355 10.03 -10.97 -4.15
CA ILE A 355 9.07 -10.70 -3.09
C ILE A 355 8.65 -9.22 -3.23
N GLU A 356 7.36 -8.97 -3.37
CA GLU A 356 6.83 -7.63 -3.57
C GLU A 356 6.44 -6.99 -2.25
N HIS A 357 5.68 -7.72 -1.42
CA HIS A 357 5.29 -7.25 -0.10
C HIS A 357 4.94 -8.40 0.84
N ILE A 358 5.21 -8.20 2.14
CA ILE A 358 4.70 -9.02 3.24
C ILE A 358 3.74 -8.12 4.02
N TYR A 359 2.49 -8.56 4.15
CA TYR A 359 1.44 -7.74 4.76
C TYR A 359 1.48 -7.87 6.27
N ASP A 360 2.42 -7.13 6.85
CA ASP A 360 2.71 -7.09 8.29
C ASP A 360 1.78 -6.19 9.10
N TYR A 361 0.84 -5.54 8.41
CA TYR A 361 -0.16 -4.60 8.93
C TYR A 361 0.20 -3.12 8.87
#